data_bb3a213d7676e69e19ecfc3aae466333
#
_entry.id   bb3a213d7676e69e19ecfc3aae466333
#
_cell.length_a   1.000
_cell.length_b   1.000
_cell.length_c   1.000
_cell.angle_alpha   90.00
_cell.angle_beta   90.00
_cell.angle_gamma   90.00
#
_symmetry.space_group_name_H-M   'P 1'
#
loop_
_entity.id
_entity.type
_entity.pdbx_description
1 polymer ?
#
loop_
_entity_poly.entity_id
_entity_poly.type
_entity_poly.pdbx_seq_one_letter_code
_entity_poly.pdbx_strand_id
1 'polypeptide(L)'
;MRFFEDAGCALKTERGNRVFPTTDRSQTVLEALQRELKTSGVIVKTAKVLSIQADENGVVGVATNGGFFEAKKIILATGGASYPATGSTGDGYQFARQLGHTIVEPQGSLVPLETAGPDAPEMQGLALKNTALKLLNPKGKTVYKDFGEMLFTHFGVSGPMVLSASAHIGKGDGWKLSMDLKPALEEHKLDDRILRDLELYQNRSMENALTDLLPRSMIPVVLRRIGVEGSLQANSFTKQNRRALVELLKNFTLEITGKRPVSEAIITSGGIKCGEIDPKTMESKKVPGLYFAGEIIDCDAYTGGFNLQIAWATGVAAGKAAAEY
;
A
#
# COMPACT_ATOMS: atom_id res chain seq x y z
N MET A 1 3.12 -19.18 -11.12
CA MET A 1 3.98 -18.99 -12.30
C MET A 1 3.50 -19.84 -13.46
N ARG A 2 3.49 -21.18 -13.34
CA ARG A 2 3.16 -22.13 -14.41
C ARG A 2 1.94 -21.75 -15.26
N PHE A 3 0.81 -21.35 -14.64
CA PHE A 3 -0.39 -20.91 -15.37
C PHE A 3 -0.10 -19.77 -16.37
N PHE A 4 0.67 -18.76 -15.97
CA PHE A 4 1.00 -17.62 -16.84
C PHE A 4 2.03 -17.99 -17.92
N GLU A 5 2.97 -18.88 -17.60
CA GLU A 5 3.97 -19.40 -18.55
C GLU A 5 3.27 -20.25 -19.62
N ASP A 6 2.37 -21.14 -19.20
CA ASP A 6 1.54 -21.96 -20.10
C ASP A 6 0.63 -21.08 -20.99
N ALA A 7 0.13 -19.96 -20.47
CA ALA A 7 -0.63 -18.93 -21.19
C ALA A 7 0.26 -18.03 -22.08
N GLY A 8 1.55 -18.32 -22.21
CA GLY A 8 2.50 -17.58 -23.05
C GLY A 8 2.98 -16.25 -22.48
N CYS A 9 2.95 -16.06 -21.16
CA CYS A 9 3.57 -14.95 -20.47
C CYS A 9 4.87 -15.40 -19.84
N ALA A 10 6.01 -15.12 -20.48
CA ALA A 10 7.32 -15.40 -19.92
C ALA A 10 7.57 -14.56 -18.67
N LEU A 11 8.02 -15.20 -17.58
CA LEU A 11 8.20 -14.60 -16.28
C LEU A 11 9.65 -14.55 -15.85
N LYS A 12 10.00 -13.55 -15.02
CA LYS A 12 11.27 -13.42 -14.30
C LYS A 12 11.00 -13.24 -12.82
N THR A 13 11.92 -13.73 -11.99
CA THR A 13 11.88 -13.52 -10.54
C THR A 13 12.95 -12.51 -10.16
N GLU A 14 12.56 -11.45 -9.47
CA GLU A 14 13.43 -10.39 -8.96
C GLU A 14 13.69 -10.53 -7.46
N ARG A 15 14.49 -9.60 -6.90
CA ARG A 15 14.81 -9.55 -5.47
C ARG A 15 13.52 -9.58 -4.63
N GLY A 16 13.51 -10.38 -3.57
CA GLY A 16 12.36 -10.55 -2.67
C GLY A 16 11.30 -11.50 -3.24
N ASN A 17 11.68 -12.40 -4.16
CA ASN A 17 10.80 -13.37 -4.81
C ASN A 17 9.60 -12.74 -5.55
N ARG A 18 9.75 -11.48 -5.98
CA ARG A 18 8.74 -10.80 -6.78
C ARG A 18 8.80 -11.28 -8.22
N VAL A 19 7.66 -11.70 -8.76
CA VAL A 19 7.54 -12.22 -10.12
C VAL A 19 6.95 -11.15 -11.03
N PHE A 20 7.61 -10.92 -12.16
CA PHE A 20 7.20 -9.97 -13.19
C PHE A 20 7.25 -10.63 -14.58
N PRO A 21 6.47 -10.14 -15.57
CA PRO A 21 6.68 -10.52 -16.95
C PRO A 21 8.08 -10.04 -17.41
N THR A 22 8.74 -10.81 -18.26
CA THR A 22 10.07 -10.45 -18.80
C THR A 22 10.07 -9.13 -19.57
N THR A 23 8.91 -8.71 -20.04
CA THR A 23 8.69 -7.45 -20.77
C THR A 23 8.57 -6.23 -19.86
N ASP A 24 8.45 -6.40 -18.54
CA ASP A 24 8.15 -5.35 -17.53
C ASP A 24 6.83 -4.58 -17.82
N ARG A 25 5.92 -5.17 -18.58
CA ARG A 25 4.64 -4.56 -18.94
C ARG A 25 3.46 -5.36 -18.39
N SER A 26 2.59 -4.73 -17.64
CA SER A 26 1.33 -5.33 -17.15
C SER A 26 0.43 -5.81 -18.29
N GLN A 27 0.51 -5.15 -19.44
CA GLN A 27 -0.22 -5.52 -20.66
C GLN A 27 0.05 -6.97 -21.08
N THR A 28 1.29 -7.47 -20.94
CA THR A 28 1.64 -8.86 -21.27
C THR A 28 0.85 -9.88 -20.43
N VAL A 29 0.64 -9.56 -19.14
CA VAL A 29 -0.18 -10.39 -18.24
C VAL A 29 -1.64 -10.36 -18.66
N LEU A 30 -2.17 -9.17 -18.96
CA LEU A 30 -3.55 -9.01 -19.43
C LEU A 30 -3.82 -9.77 -20.73
N GLU A 31 -2.92 -9.68 -21.70
CA GLU A 31 -3.03 -10.40 -22.98
C GLU A 31 -2.99 -11.93 -22.80
N ALA A 32 -2.19 -12.43 -21.83
CA ALA A 32 -2.18 -13.85 -21.50
C ALA A 32 -3.56 -14.30 -20.96
N LEU A 33 -4.14 -13.55 -20.02
CA LEU A 33 -5.47 -13.84 -19.48
C LEU A 33 -6.56 -13.76 -20.56
N GLN A 34 -6.49 -12.77 -21.46
CA GLN A 34 -7.45 -12.64 -22.56
C GLN A 34 -7.36 -13.82 -23.54
N ARG A 35 -6.14 -14.32 -23.83
CA ARG A 35 -5.96 -15.54 -24.63
C ARG A 35 -6.62 -16.75 -23.99
N GLU A 36 -6.38 -16.95 -22.69
CA GLU A 36 -7.00 -18.06 -21.95
C GLU A 36 -8.53 -18.00 -21.96
N LEU A 37 -9.12 -16.84 -21.75
CA LEU A 37 -10.57 -16.66 -21.86
C LEU A 37 -11.09 -17.05 -23.25
N LYS A 38 -10.39 -16.64 -24.30
CA LYS A 38 -10.77 -16.94 -25.69
C LYS A 38 -10.62 -18.42 -26.04
N THR A 39 -9.51 -19.05 -25.65
CA THR A 39 -9.23 -20.45 -25.94
C THR A 39 -10.14 -21.39 -25.15
N SER A 40 -10.54 -20.98 -23.95
CA SER A 40 -11.50 -21.72 -23.11
C SER A 40 -12.96 -21.50 -23.49
N GLY A 41 -13.25 -20.75 -24.55
CA GLY A 41 -14.60 -20.50 -25.02
C GLY A 41 -15.46 -19.64 -24.08
N VAL A 42 -14.86 -18.88 -23.20
CA VAL A 42 -15.59 -17.99 -22.27
C VAL A 42 -16.22 -16.82 -23.02
N ILE A 43 -17.52 -16.60 -22.79
CA ILE A 43 -18.26 -15.47 -23.36
C ILE A 43 -18.10 -14.26 -22.43
N VAL A 44 -17.40 -13.22 -22.92
CA VAL A 44 -17.25 -11.94 -22.20
C VAL A 44 -18.34 -10.98 -22.68
N LYS A 45 -19.14 -10.45 -21.73
CA LYS A 45 -20.18 -9.45 -21.98
C LYS A 45 -19.95 -8.21 -21.10
N THR A 46 -20.06 -7.03 -21.69
CA THR A 46 -20.04 -5.77 -20.96
C THR A 46 -21.45 -5.35 -20.62
N ALA A 47 -21.80 -5.35 -19.33
CA ALA A 47 -23.09 -4.89 -18.82
C ALA A 47 -22.93 -4.38 -17.38
N LYS A 48 -23.79 -3.44 -16.98
CA LYS A 48 -23.88 -3.01 -15.59
C LYS A 48 -24.78 -3.99 -14.84
N VAL A 49 -24.22 -4.67 -13.83
CA VAL A 49 -24.98 -5.50 -12.91
C VAL A 49 -25.81 -4.60 -11.99
N LEU A 50 -27.08 -4.93 -11.81
CA LEU A 50 -28.02 -4.20 -10.95
C LEU A 50 -28.31 -4.95 -9.67
N SER A 51 -28.42 -6.31 -9.73
CA SER A 51 -28.59 -7.17 -8.55
C SER A 51 -28.21 -8.61 -8.85
N ILE A 52 -27.91 -9.37 -7.80
CA ILE A 52 -27.84 -10.84 -7.83
C ILE A 52 -29.12 -11.34 -7.21
N GLN A 53 -29.81 -12.27 -7.87
CA GLN A 53 -31.05 -12.89 -7.37
C GLN A 53 -30.74 -14.26 -6.80
N ALA A 54 -31.33 -14.55 -5.64
CA ALA A 54 -31.25 -15.83 -4.97
C ALA A 54 -32.61 -16.16 -4.32
N ASP A 55 -32.91 -17.45 -4.17
CA ASP A 55 -34.05 -17.97 -3.45
C ASP A 55 -33.58 -18.94 -2.34
N GLU A 56 -34.50 -19.74 -1.79
CA GLU A 56 -34.21 -20.72 -0.75
C GLU A 56 -33.26 -21.85 -1.19
N ASN A 57 -33.10 -22.07 -2.51
CA ASN A 57 -32.26 -23.10 -3.11
C ASN A 57 -30.87 -22.54 -3.51
N GLY A 58 -30.67 -21.24 -3.47
CA GLY A 58 -29.42 -20.58 -3.80
C GLY A 58 -29.54 -19.50 -4.86
N VAL A 59 -28.47 -19.25 -5.61
CA VAL A 59 -28.47 -18.22 -6.67
C VAL A 59 -29.35 -18.64 -7.85
N VAL A 60 -30.10 -17.66 -8.39
CA VAL A 60 -30.98 -17.82 -9.55
C VAL A 60 -30.38 -17.15 -10.79
N GLY A 61 -29.70 -16.00 -10.62
CA GLY A 61 -29.11 -15.28 -11.73
C GLY A 61 -28.74 -13.86 -11.42
N VAL A 62 -28.39 -13.12 -12.46
CA VAL A 62 -27.89 -11.74 -12.39
C VAL A 62 -28.77 -10.84 -13.25
N ALA A 63 -29.36 -9.80 -12.64
CA ALA A 63 -30.05 -8.75 -13.35
C ALA A 63 -29.05 -7.67 -13.79
N THR A 64 -29.15 -7.25 -15.04
CA THR A 64 -28.28 -6.22 -15.64
C THR A 64 -29.09 -5.19 -16.40
N ASN A 65 -28.47 -4.10 -16.81
CA ASN A 65 -29.09 -3.12 -17.70
C ASN A 65 -29.37 -3.68 -19.13
N GLY A 66 -28.84 -4.87 -19.47
CA GLY A 66 -29.04 -5.56 -20.74
C GLY A 66 -29.95 -6.78 -20.65
N GLY A 67 -30.62 -7.00 -19.49
CA GLY A 67 -31.51 -8.13 -19.26
C GLY A 67 -31.06 -9.01 -18.10
N PHE A 68 -31.74 -10.13 -17.94
CA PHE A 68 -31.49 -11.13 -16.90
C PHE A 68 -30.68 -12.31 -17.47
N PHE A 69 -29.68 -12.74 -16.72
CA PHE A 69 -28.89 -13.93 -17.03
C PHE A 69 -29.11 -14.96 -15.92
N GLU A 70 -29.77 -16.05 -16.26
CA GLU A 70 -29.92 -17.21 -15.37
C GLU A 70 -28.57 -17.87 -15.13
N ALA A 71 -28.30 -18.23 -13.87
CA ALA A 71 -27.09 -18.92 -13.49
C ALA A 71 -27.33 -19.77 -12.22
N LYS A 72 -26.87 -21.01 -12.24
CA LYS A 72 -26.88 -21.89 -11.08
C LYS A 72 -25.73 -21.62 -10.11
N LYS A 73 -24.67 -20.96 -10.59
CA LYS A 73 -23.47 -20.61 -9.81
C LYS A 73 -22.96 -19.24 -10.26
N ILE A 74 -22.58 -18.42 -9.30
CA ILE A 74 -22.10 -17.05 -9.53
C ILE A 74 -20.81 -16.85 -8.75
N ILE A 75 -19.75 -16.38 -9.39
CA ILE A 75 -18.52 -15.94 -8.75
C ILE A 75 -18.50 -14.42 -8.75
N LEU A 76 -18.59 -13.82 -7.56
CA LEU A 76 -18.50 -12.37 -7.38
C LEU A 76 -17.04 -11.98 -7.20
N ALA A 77 -16.46 -11.34 -8.21
CA ALA A 77 -15.04 -10.97 -8.30
C ALA A 77 -14.86 -9.51 -8.74
N THR A 78 -15.64 -8.60 -8.16
CA THR A 78 -15.73 -7.18 -8.54
C THR A 78 -14.58 -6.32 -8.04
N GLY A 79 -13.64 -6.89 -7.29
CA GLY A 79 -12.58 -6.13 -6.63
C GLY A 79 -13.05 -5.33 -5.42
N GLY A 80 -12.21 -4.42 -4.97
CA GLY A 80 -12.44 -3.56 -3.81
C GLY A 80 -13.07 -2.21 -4.15
N ALA A 81 -12.60 -1.15 -3.48
CA ALA A 81 -13.01 0.24 -3.70
C ALA A 81 -11.82 1.16 -4.04
N SER A 82 -10.61 0.61 -4.16
CA SER A 82 -9.42 1.31 -4.64
C SER A 82 -9.40 1.36 -6.16
N TYR A 83 -8.83 2.40 -6.74
CA TYR A 83 -8.78 2.64 -8.20
C TYR A 83 -10.16 2.56 -8.90
N PRO A 84 -11.14 3.35 -8.51
CA PRO A 84 -12.52 3.27 -9.05
C PRO A 84 -12.59 3.47 -10.57
N ALA A 85 -11.63 4.16 -11.17
CA ALA A 85 -11.52 4.31 -12.63
C ALA A 85 -11.27 2.99 -13.38
N THR A 86 -10.83 1.93 -12.67
CA THR A 86 -10.64 0.58 -13.25
C THR A 86 -11.87 -0.32 -13.08
N GLY A 87 -12.95 0.20 -12.50
CA GLY A 87 -14.20 -0.53 -12.28
C GLY A 87 -14.42 -1.02 -10.84
N SER A 88 -13.45 -0.81 -9.93
CA SER A 88 -13.57 -1.17 -8.50
C SER A 88 -14.38 -0.12 -7.75
N THR A 89 -15.70 -0.10 -7.96
CA THR A 89 -16.63 0.92 -7.43
C THR A 89 -17.23 0.53 -6.08
N GLY A 90 -16.98 -0.70 -5.61
CA GLY A 90 -17.59 -1.23 -4.38
C GLY A 90 -19.01 -1.77 -4.56
N ASP A 91 -19.54 -1.83 -5.78
CA ASP A 91 -20.90 -2.35 -6.05
C ASP A 91 -21.09 -3.78 -5.54
N GLY A 92 -20.05 -4.62 -5.63
CA GLY A 92 -20.07 -5.99 -5.13
C GLY A 92 -20.35 -6.10 -3.64
N TYR A 93 -19.92 -5.14 -2.83
CA TYR A 93 -20.24 -5.10 -1.40
C TYR A 93 -21.73 -4.89 -1.16
N GLN A 94 -22.39 -4.10 -2.01
CA GLN A 94 -23.83 -3.87 -1.92
C GLN A 94 -24.59 -5.16 -2.28
N PHE A 95 -24.18 -5.85 -3.35
CA PHE A 95 -24.80 -7.12 -3.73
C PHE A 95 -24.65 -8.20 -2.63
N ALA A 96 -23.46 -8.33 -2.07
CA ALA A 96 -23.21 -9.26 -0.99
C ALA A 96 -24.02 -8.92 0.28
N ARG A 97 -24.15 -7.62 0.62
CA ARG A 97 -24.98 -7.16 1.76
C ARG A 97 -26.46 -7.46 1.56
N GLN A 98 -26.99 -7.28 0.35
CA GLN A 98 -28.38 -7.63 0.00
C GLN A 98 -28.65 -9.13 0.14
N LEU A 99 -27.65 -9.97 -0.08
CA LEU A 99 -27.69 -11.42 0.11
C LEU A 99 -27.36 -11.86 1.55
N GLY A 100 -27.33 -10.92 2.50
CA GLY A 100 -27.17 -11.19 3.93
C GLY A 100 -25.74 -11.32 4.43
N HIS A 101 -24.74 -11.03 3.61
CA HIS A 101 -23.34 -11.07 4.04
C HIS A 101 -22.96 -9.84 4.89
N THR A 102 -22.13 -10.08 5.88
CA THR A 102 -21.49 -9.02 6.68
C THR A 102 -20.35 -8.41 5.89
N ILE A 103 -20.39 -7.10 5.72
CA ILE A 103 -19.30 -6.35 5.10
C ILE A 103 -18.52 -5.64 6.21
N VAL A 104 -17.25 -6.01 6.37
CA VAL A 104 -16.28 -5.24 7.15
C VAL A 104 -16.02 -3.95 6.38
N GLU A 105 -16.15 -2.81 7.04
CA GLU A 105 -16.14 -1.50 6.38
C GLU A 105 -14.87 -1.30 5.54
N PRO A 106 -14.99 -1.08 4.22
CA PRO A 106 -13.86 -0.89 3.34
C PRO A 106 -13.06 0.37 3.68
N GLN A 107 -11.75 0.23 3.81
CA GLN A 107 -10.82 1.32 4.09
C GLN A 107 -9.61 1.22 3.14
N GLY A 108 -8.97 2.37 2.89
CA GLY A 108 -7.70 2.37 2.16
C GLY A 108 -6.61 1.67 2.98
N SER A 109 -5.98 0.68 2.38
CA SER A 109 -4.76 0.03 2.87
C SER A 109 -3.63 0.26 1.89
N LEU A 110 -2.39 0.30 2.38
CA LEU A 110 -1.24 0.68 1.55
C LEU A 110 -1.46 2.05 0.89
N VAL A 111 -1.78 3.04 1.71
CA VAL A 111 -2.15 4.39 1.29
C VAL A 111 -1.12 5.40 1.80
N PRO A 112 -0.82 6.47 1.05
CA PRO A 112 0.01 7.56 1.54
C PRO A 112 -0.57 8.20 2.81
N LEU A 113 0.30 8.82 3.60
CA LEU A 113 -0.04 9.43 4.88
C LEU A 113 0.09 10.95 4.82
N GLU A 114 -0.90 11.64 5.34
CA GLU A 114 -0.87 13.07 5.56
C GLU A 114 -0.14 13.39 6.86
N THR A 115 0.66 14.46 6.86
CA THR A 115 1.45 14.85 8.03
C THR A 115 1.22 16.30 8.42
N ALA A 116 1.35 16.59 9.71
CA ALA A 116 1.25 17.94 10.24
C ALA A 116 2.49 18.78 9.87
N GLY A 117 2.27 20.09 9.73
CA GLY A 117 3.31 21.09 9.54
C GLY A 117 3.93 21.15 8.14
N PRO A 118 4.91 22.03 7.96
CA PRO A 118 5.47 22.34 6.65
C PRO A 118 6.61 21.41 6.21
N ASP A 119 7.14 20.56 7.09
CA ASP A 119 8.38 19.83 6.83
C ASP A 119 8.29 18.89 5.63
N ALA A 120 7.23 18.09 5.54
CA ALA A 120 7.08 17.17 4.41
C ALA A 120 6.82 17.91 3.09
N PRO A 121 5.92 18.90 3.02
CA PRO A 121 5.75 19.75 1.83
C PRO A 121 7.04 20.42 1.34
N GLU A 122 7.85 20.96 2.26
CA GLU A 122 9.12 21.62 1.89
C GLU A 122 10.16 20.64 1.32
N MET A 123 10.06 19.38 1.67
CA MET A 123 10.89 18.29 1.13
C MET A 123 10.22 17.54 -0.04
N GLN A 124 9.14 18.06 -0.61
CA GLN A 124 8.42 17.42 -1.71
C GLN A 124 9.35 16.94 -2.82
N GLY A 125 9.16 15.70 -3.28
CA GLY A 125 9.96 15.05 -4.31
C GLY A 125 11.24 14.39 -3.81
N LEU A 126 11.63 14.61 -2.55
CA LEU A 126 12.78 13.93 -1.95
C LEU A 126 12.44 12.47 -1.67
N ALA A 127 13.16 11.55 -2.32
CA ALA A 127 13.13 10.12 -2.03
C ALA A 127 14.35 9.73 -1.16
N LEU A 128 14.08 9.07 -0.04
CA LEU A 128 15.10 8.48 0.82
C LEU A 128 15.13 6.97 0.60
N LYS A 129 16.30 6.41 0.27
CA LYS A 129 16.45 4.98 -0.11
C LYS A 129 16.84 4.06 1.04
N ASN A 130 17.56 4.56 2.02
CA ASN A 130 18.14 3.78 3.12
C ASN A 130 17.78 4.42 4.45
N THR A 131 16.51 4.36 4.83
CA THR A 131 15.97 4.94 6.06
C THR A 131 15.34 3.83 6.89
N ALA A 132 15.57 3.84 8.20
CA ALA A 132 14.83 3.00 9.12
C ALA A 132 13.61 3.79 9.62
N LEU A 133 12.43 3.18 9.52
CA LEU A 133 11.15 3.77 9.88
C LEU A 133 10.52 3.01 11.03
N LYS A 134 9.93 3.74 11.96
CA LYS A 134 9.06 3.23 13.03
C LYS A 134 7.72 3.95 12.97
N LEU A 135 6.63 3.20 13.05
CA LEU A 135 5.31 3.75 13.30
C LEU A 135 5.03 3.66 14.80
N LEU A 136 4.73 4.80 15.39
CA LEU A 136 4.40 4.92 16.81
C LEU A 136 2.89 5.16 16.96
N ASN A 137 2.25 4.39 17.84
CA ASN A 137 0.86 4.62 18.21
C ASN A 137 0.72 5.84 19.15
N PRO A 138 -0.51 6.31 19.47
CA PRO A 138 -0.72 7.45 20.36
C PRO A 138 -0.12 7.32 21.77
N LYS A 139 0.19 6.09 22.20
CA LYS A 139 0.87 5.81 23.47
C LYS A 139 2.39 5.80 23.34
N GLY A 140 2.94 6.14 22.18
CA GLY A 140 4.39 6.12 21.89
C GLY A 140 4.98 4.72 21.68
N LYS A 141 4.16 3.66 21.66
CA LYS A 141 4.63 2.29 21.41
C LYS A 141 4.84 2.07 19.91
N THR A 142 5.98 1.50 19.54
CA THR A 142 6.25 1.06 18.17
C THR A 142 5.36 -0.13 17.81
N VAL A 143 4.56 0.01 16.74
CA VAL A 143 3.65 -1.03 16.22
C VAL A 143 4.10 -1.60 14.88
N TYR A 144 4.95 -0.87 14.16
CA TYR A 144 5.55 -1.31 12.90
C TYR A 144 6.97 -0.77 12.77
N LYS A 145 7.85 -1.54 12.12
CA LYS A 145 9.22 -1.15 11.78
C LYS A 145 9.55 -1.67 10.39
N ASP A 146 10.27 -0.86 9.65
CA ASP A 146 10.77 -1.24 8.33
C ASP A 146 12.07 -0.51 8.00
N PHE A 147 12.76 -0.98 6.96
CA PHE A 147 13.97 -0.38 6.40
C PHE A 147 13.89 -0.39 4.88
N GLY A 148 14.03 0.78 4.25
CA GLY A 148 13.93 0.87 2.80
C GLY A 148 13.73 2.29 2.28
N GLU A 149 12.77 2.43 1.37
CA GLU A 149 12.52 3.66 0.64
C GLU A 149 11.23 4.35 1.10
N MET A 150 11.30 5.68 1.13
CA MET A 150 10.16 6.57 1.34
C MET A 150 10.27 7.82 0.47
N LEU A 151 9.15 8.51 0.27
CA LEU A 151 9.02 9.71 -0.54
C LEU A 151 8.29 10.79 0.23
N PHE A 152 8.83 12.01 0.23
CA PHE A 152 8.13 13.22 0.69
C PHE A 152 7.24 13.78 -0.41
N THR A 153 6.02 14.19 -0.05
CA THR A 153 5.01 14.75 -0.95
C THR A 153 4.50 16.07 -0.42
N HIS A 154 3.72 16.79 -1.23
CA HIS A 154 3.11 18.07 -0.82
C HIS A 154 2.08 17.95 0.32
N PHE A 155 1.59 16.76 0.62
CA PHE A 155 0.62 16.50 1.71
C PHE A 155 1.23 15.74 2.90
N GLY A 156 2.41 15.18 2.75
CA GLY A 156 3.02 14.31 3.76
C GLY A 156 4.01 13.33 3.15
N VAL A 157 3.80 12.02 3.35
CA VAL A 157 4.76 10.99 2.97
C VAL A 157 4.11 9.80 2.27
N SER A 158 4.90 9.15 1.42
CA SER A 158 4.54 7.97 0.64
C SER A 158 5.76 7.03 0.48
N GLY A 159 5.66 6.07 -0.42
CA GLY A 159 6.70 5.09 -0.70
C GLY A 159 6.48 3.76 0.04
N PRO A 160 7.20 2.68 -0.34
CA PRO A 160 6.88 1.31 0.06
C PRO A 160 6.75 1.10 1.57
N MET A 161 7.67 1.67 2.36
CA MET A 161 7.62 1.55 3.83
C MET A 161 6.41 2.27 4.44
N VAL A 162 6.11 3.48 3.93
CA VAL A 162 4.99 4.29 4.43
C VAL A 162 3.65 3.63 4.07
N LEU A 163 3.53 3.12 2.85
CA LEU A 163 2.35 2.36 2.42
C LEU A 163 2.12 1.15 3.32
N SER A 164 3.16 0.36 3.60
CA SER A 164 3.06 -0.78 4.52
C SER A 164 2.71 -0.33 5.96
N ALA A 165 3.32 0.76 6.44
CA ALA A 165 3.02 1.32 7.76
C ALA A 165 1.55 1.73 7.89
N SER A 166 0.94 2.26 6.83
CA SER A 166 -0.45 2.73 6.83
C SER A 166 -1.47 1.64 7.17
N ALA A 167 -1.16 0.37 6.87
CA ALA A 167 -2.01 -0.78 7.20
C ALA A 167 -2.14 -1.00 8.73
N HIS A 168 -1.17 -0.49 9.52
CA HIS A 168 -1.16 -0.63 10.98
C HIS A 168 -1.79 0.56 11.73
N ILE A 169 -2.20 1.61 11.02
CA ILE A 169 -2.83 2.78 11.65
C ILE A 169 -4.29 2.46 11.92
N GLY A 170 -4.62 2.37 13.20
CA GLY A 170 -5.99 2.23 13.69
C GLY A 170 -6.72 3.57 13.81
N LYS A 171 -7.88 3.55 14.47
CA LYS A 171 -8.69 4.75 14.70
C LYS A 171 -8.04 5.67 15.74
N GLY A 172 -8.28 6.98 15.61
CA GLY A 172 -7.83 8.03 16.54
C GLY A 172 -6.55 8.72 16.09
N ASP A 173 -6.28 9.87 16.71
CA ASP A 173 -5.16 10.76 16.41
C ASP A 173 -3.92 10.45 17.25
N GLY A 174 -2.81 11.17 16.96
CA GLY A 174 -1.57 11.06 17.72
C GLY A 174 -0.60 9.99 17.21
N TRP A 175 -0.84 9.43 16.05
CA TRP A 175 0.08 8.55 15.35
C TRP A 175 1.29 9.34 14.86
N LYS A 176 2.48 8.71 14.91
CA LYS A 176 3.74 9.35 14.48
C LYS A 176 4.59 8.38 13.67
N LEU A 177 5.25 8.92 12.65
CA LEU A 177 6.39 8.27 12.03
C LEU A 177 7.67 8.79 12.67
N SER A 178 8.56 7.90 13.05
CA SER A 178 9.92 8.20 13.53
C SER A 178 10.91 7.56 12.58
N MET A 179 11.85 8.35 12.07
CA MET A 179 12.80 7.93 11.05
C MET A 179 14.23 8.12 11.54
N ASP A 180 15.04 7.07 11.40
CA ASP A 180 16.48 7.17 11.46
C ASP A 180 17.01 7.42 10.04
N LEU A 181 17.48 8.63 9.80
CA LEU A 181 17.95 9.09 8.49
C LEU A 181 19.38 8.62 8.17
N LYS A 182 20.10 8.10 9.17
CA LYS A 182 21.48 7.60 9.07
C LYS A 182 21.63 6.24 9.79
N PRO A 183 20.85 5.22 9.42
CA PRO A 183 20.79 3.95 10.17
C PRO A 183 22.10 3.16 10.15
N ALA A 184 22.97 3.40 9.17
CA ALA A 184 24.29 2.77 9.09
C ALA A 184 25.33 3.36 10.09
N LEU A 185 25.02 4.51 10.71
CA LEU A 185 25.91 5.20 11.65
C LEU A 185 25.28 5.18 13.04
N GLU A 186 26.00 4.64 14.00
CA GLU A 186 25.69 4.83 15.44
C GLU A 186 25.86 6.31 15.81
N GLU A 187 25.19 6.75 16.88
CA GLU A 187 25.18 8.16 17.29
C GLU A 187 26.56 8.77 17.42
N HIS A 188 27.51 8.07 18.08
CA HIS A 188 28.87 8.54 18.25
C HIS A 188 29.61 8.68 16.91
N LYS A 189 29.45 7.72 15.98
CA LYS A 189 30.04 7.75 14.64
C LYS A 189 29.43 8.86 13.77
N LEU A 190 28.14 9.14 13.97
CA LEU A 190 27.48 10.26 13.30
C LEU A 190 27.98 11.61 13.84
N ASP A 191 28.19 11.72 15.16
CA ASP A 191 28.78 12.92 15.79
C ASP A 191 30.21 13.18 15.29
N ASP A 192 31.06 12.14 15.23
CA ASP A 192 32.41 12.22 14.69
C ASP A 192 32.43 12.61 13.19
N ARG A 193 31.45 12.10 12.43
CA ARG A 193 31.31 12.47 11.01
C ARG A 193 30.93 13.93 10.86
N ILE A 194 29.97 14.41 11.64
CA ILE A 194 29.55 15.82 11.61
C ILE A 194 30.72 16.71 12.00
N LEU A 195 31.46 16.34 13.05
CA LEU A 195 32.63 17.12 13.50
C LEU A 195 33.66 17.27 12.39
N ARG A 196 34.02 16.19 11.70
CA ARG A 196 34.95 16.23 10.57
C ARG A 196 34.46 17.11 9.41
N ASP A 197 33.15 17.01 9.08
CA ASP A 197 32.57 17.84 8.02
C ASP A 197 32.59 19.34 8.40
N LEU A 198 32.33 19.69 9.66
CA LEU A 198 32.44 21.07 10.17
C LEU A 198 33.88 21.60 10.14
N GLU A 199 34.87 20.79 10.49
CA GLU A 199 36.28 21.16 10.39
C GLU A 199 36.69 21.39 8.93
N LEU A 200 36.26 20.52 8.02
CA LEU A 200 36.55 20.67 6.57
C LEU A 200 35.90 21.91 5.97
N TYR A 201 34.70 22.25 6.42
CA TYR A 201 33.90 23.35 5.88
C TYR A 201 33.78 24.56 6.83
N GLN A 202 34.75 24.78 7.74
CA GLN A 202 34.68 25.74 8.83
C GLN A 202 34.28 27.17 8.42
N ASN A 203 34.58 27.57 7.18
CA ASN A 203 34.28 28.90 6.62
C ASN A 203 33.03 28.94 5.74
N ARG A 204 32.27 27.84 5.67
CA ARG A 204 31.01 27.81 4.93
C ARG A 204 29.83 28.01 5.88
N SER A 205 28.72 28.50 5.36
CA SER A 205 27.45 28.48 6.08
C SER A 205 26.97 27.07 6.30
N MET A 206 26.16 26.83 7.35
CA MET A 206 25.62 25.52 7.69
C MET A 206 24.81 24.90 6.53
N GLU A 207 24.08 25.70 5.76
CA GLU A 207 23.38 25.24 4.55
C GLU A 207 24.33 24.57 3.54
N ASN A 208 25.56 25.07 3.43
CA ASN A 208 26.56 24.53 2.51
C ASN A 208 27.45 23.46 3.14
N ALA A 209 27.67 23.52 4.46
CA ALA A 209 28.50 22.56 5.19
C ALA A 209 27.83 21.19 5.32
N LEU A 210 26.48 21.11 5.32
CA LEU A 210 25.73 19.87 5.47
C LEU A 210 25.42 19.15 4.16
N THR A 211 25.85 19.67 3.00
CA THR A 211 25.51 19.10 1.67
C THR A 211 26.07 17.71 1.42
N ASP A 212 27.18 17.34 2.07
CA ASP A 212 27.76 15.97 1.99
C ASP A 212 27.08 14.99 2.95
N LEU A 213 26.34 15.50 3.92
CA LEU A 213 25.62 14.70 4.91
C LEU A 213 24.14 14.50 4.53
N LEU A 214 23.49 15.55 4.03
CA LEU A 214 22.03 15.60 3.81
C LEU A 214 21.67 16.04 2.40
N PRO A 215 20.54 15.56 1.85
CA PRO A 215 19.95 16.12 0.65
C PRO A 215 19.66 17.63 0.81
N ARG A 216 19.87 18.40 -0.23
CA ARG A 216 19.74 19.88 -0.17
C ARG A 216 18.38 20.35 0.33
N SER A 217 17.28 19.73 -0.11
CA SER A 217 15.93 20.11 0.33
C SER A 217 15.65 19.78 1.81
N MET A 218 16.43 18.89 2.43
CA MET A 218 16.28 18.52 3.85
C MET A 218 17.02 19.48 4.78
N ILE A 219 18.10 20.14 4.31
CA ILE A 219 18.96 20.95 5.15
C ILE A 219 18.21 22.10 5.84
N PRO A 220 17.41 22.93 5.14
CA PRO A 220 16.65 24.01 5.77
C PRO A 220 15.70 23.51 6.86
N VAL A 221 15.02 22.38 6.59
CA VAL A 221 14.08 21.76 7.54
C VAL A 221 14.79 21.30 8.81
N VAL A 222 15.93 20.62 8.65
CA VAL A 222 16.75 20.13 9.77
C VAL A 222 17.29 21.28 10.62
N LEU A 223 17.86 22.32 9.97
CA LEU A 223 18.39 23.49 10.68
C LEU A 223 17.30 24.24 11.44
N ARG A 224 16.14 24.47 10.80
CA ARG A 224 14.96 25.06 11.48
C ARG A 224 14.54 24.26 12.70
N ARG A 225 14.50 22.93 12.62
CA ARG A 225 14.09 22.06 13.74
C ARG A 225 15.04 22.10 14.93
N ILE A 226 16.32 22.34 14.72
CA ILE A 226 17.30 22.50 15.80
C ILE A 226 17.52 23.97 16.20
N GLY A 227 16.73 24.92 15.62
CA GLY A 227 16.80 26.35 15.95
C GLY A 227 18.09 27.04 15.48
N VAL A 228 18.66 26.61 14.36
CA VAL A 228 19.89 27.16 13.79
C VAL A 228 19.61 27.84 12.46
N GLU A 229 20.10 29.07 12.31
CA GLU A 229 20.05 29.80 11.04
C GLU A 229 20.98 29.16 10.01
N GLY A 230 20.50 28.99 8.77
CA GLY A 230 21.28 28.41 7.68
C GLY A 230 22.53 29.17 7.33
N SER A 231 22.54 30.50 7.55
CA SER A 231 23.66 31.41 7.34
C SER A 231 24.76 31.29 8.41
N LEU A 232 24.53 30.64 9.55
CA LEU A 232 25.52 30.45 10.60
C LEU A 232 26.77 29.77 10.01
N GLN A 233 27.97 30.32 10.33
CA GLN A 233 29.24 29.72 9.92
C GLN A 233 29.48 28.39 10.65
N ALA A 234 30.03 27.39 9.95
CA ALA A 234 30.26 26.06 10.51
C ALA A 234 31.20 26.07 11.72
N ASN A 235 32.18 26.96 11.78
CA ASN A 235 33.07 27.15 12.95
C ASN A 235 32.35 27.68 14.20
N SER A 236 31.17 28.27 14.04
CA SER A 236 30.33 28.76 15.14
C SER A 236 29.25 27.73 15.57
N PHE A 237 29.21 26.57 14.93
CA PHE A 237 28.25 25.50 15.26
C PHE A 237 28.66 24.80 16.56
N THR A 238 27.89 25.03 17.62
CA THR A 238 28.24 24.59 18.97
C THR A 238 28.12 23.09 19.16
N LYS A 239 28.77 22.55 20.21
CA LYS A 239 28.61 21.15 20.63
C LYS A 239 27.16 20.81 20.95
N GLN A 240 26.39 21.77 21.49
CA GLN A 240 24.96 21.60 21.77
C GLN A 240 24.16 21.44 20.47
N ASN A 241 24.40 22.30 19.47
CA ASN A 241 23.75 22.22 18.17
C ASN A 241 24.09 20.90 17.47
N ARG A 242 25.36 20.43 17.58
CA ARG A 242 25.78 19.17 16.99
C ARG A 242 25.06 17.97 17.61
N ARG A 243 24.90 17.95 18.94
CA ARG A 243 24.12 16.91 19.64
C ARG A 243 22.66 16.94 19.22
N ALA A 244 22.03 18.10 19.14
CA ALA A 244 20.65 18.26 18.65
C ALA A 244 20.49 17.76 17.22
N LEU A 245 21.49 18.02 16.36
CA LEU A 245 21.51 17.52 14.98
C LEU A 245 21.57 15.98 14.94
N VAL A 246 22.46 15.37 15.71
CA VAL A 246 22.59 13.90 15.82
C VAL A 246 21.26 13.28 16.27
N GLU A 247 20.69 13.79 17.36
CA GLU A 247 19.42 13.32 17.92
C GLU A 247 18.28 13.43 16.89
N LEU A 248 18.18 14.56 16.22
CA LEU A 248 17.17 14.78 15.17
C LEU A 248 17.36 13.81 14.01
N LEU A 249 18.58 13.61 13.52
CA LEU A 249 18.85 12.70 12.41
C LEU A 249 18.59 11.23 12.76
N LYS A 250 18.75 10.85 14.00
CA LYS A 250 18.45 9.51 14.53
C LYS A 250 16.96 9.31 14.84
N ASN A 251 16.20 10.39 15.03
CA ASN A 251 14.81 10.35 15.42
C ASN A 251 13.99 11.49 14.77
N PHE A 252 14.02 11.57 13.45
CA PHE A 252 13.22 12.55 12.71
C PHE A 252 11.76 12.14 12.71
N THR A 253 10.91 12.88 13.43
CA THR A 253 9.51 12.53 13.68
C THR A 253 8.57 13.39 12.85
N LEU A 254 7.52 12.78 12.27
CA LEU A 254 6.39 13.44 11.66
C LEU A 254 5.10 12.97 12.35
N GLU A 255 4.24 13.90 12.69
CA GLU A 255 2.89 13.60 13.19
C GLU A 255 1.98 13.29 12.02
N ILE A 256 1.23 12.18 12.10
CA ILE A 256 0.28 11.76 11.09
C ILE A 256 -1.07 12.40 11.41
N THR A 257 -1.63 13.12 10.43
CA THR A 257 -2.94 13.76 10.53
C THR A 257 -4.05 12.98 9.83
N GLY A 258 -3.68 12.06 8.92
CA GLY A 258 -4.66 11.26 8.21
C GLY A 258 -4.05 10.26 7.22
N LYS A 259 -4.92 9.46 6.66
CA LYS A 259 -4.67 8.62 5.48
C LYS A 259 -5.26 9.31 4.26
N ARG A 260 -4.60 9.19 3.11
CA ARG A 260 -5.21 9.61 1.85
C ARG A 260 -6.47 8.78 1.56
N PRO A 261 -7.42 9.31 0.75
CA PRO A 261 -8.66 8.61 0.42
C PRO A 261 -8.45 7.20 -0.14
N VAL A 262 -9.44 6.32 0.05
CA VAL A 262 -9.40 4.94 -0.46
C VAL A 262 -9.17 4.86 -1.98
N SER A 263 -9.63 5.87 -2.72
CA SER A 263 -9.40 5.98 -4.17
C SER A 263 -7.94 6.13 -4.56
N GLU A 264 -7.08 6.58 -3.64
CA GLU A 264 -5.62 6.69 -3.82
C GLU A 264 -4.85 5.51 -3.18
N ALA A 265 -5.55 4.60 -2.51
CA ALA A 265 -4.95 3.42 -1.89
C ALA A 265 -4.50 2.40 -2.95
N ILE A 266 -3.43 1.67 -2.67
CA ILE A 266 -3.02 0.54 -3.53
C ILE A 266 -4.04 -0.58 -3.46
N ILE A 267 -4.65 -0.80 -2.30
CA ILE A 267 -5.62 -1.87 -2.06
C ILE A 267 -6.68 -1.43 -1.04
N THR A 268 -7.82 -2.10 -1.09
CA THR A 268 -8.87 -2.00 -0.08
C THR A 268 -8.65 -3.04 1.02
N SER A 269 -8.65 -2.62 2.27
CA SER A 269 -8.81 -3.48 3.45
C SER A 269 -10.27 -3.48 3.88
N GLY A 270 -10.77 -4.58 4.40
CA GLY A 270 -12.19 -4.80 4.62
C GLY A 270 -12.85 -5.52 3.43
N GLY A 271 -14.15 -5.73 3.48
CA GLY A 271 -14.90 -6.49 2.49
C GLY A 271 -15.77 -7.57 3.09
N ILE A 272 -16.07 -8.61 2.33
CA ILE A 272 -16.90 -9.72 2.79
C ILE A 272 -16.17 -10.50 3.89
N LYS A 273 -16.81 -10.64 5.05
CA LYS A 273 -16.24 -11.29 6.23
C LYS A 273 -15.79 -12.72 5.92
N CYS A 274 -14.50 -13.03 6.04
CA CYS A 274 -13.90 -14.33 5.75
C CYS A 274 -14.60 -15.52 6.44
N GLY A 275 -15.11 -15.33 7.65
CA GLY A 275 -15.82 -16.39 8.40
C GLY A 275 -17.10 -16.87 7.74
N GLU A 276 -17.66 -16.13 6.79
CA GLU A 276 -18.88 -16.44 6.04
C GLU A 276 -18.61 -17.10 4.68
N ILE A 277 -17.34 -17.37 4.38
CA ILE A 277 -16.85 -17.99 3.15
C ILE A 277 -16.20 -19.34 3.51
N ASP A 278 -16.42 -20.37 2.71
CA ASP A 278 -15.67 -21.62 2.84
C ASP A 278 -14.24 -21.40 2.29
N PRO A 279 -13.18 -21.63 3.08
CA PRO A 279 -11.82 -21.34 2.66
C PRO A 279 -11.26 -22.31 1.59
N LYS A 280 -11.93 -23.43 1.32
CA LYS A 280 -11.50 -24.41 0.32
C LYS A 280 -12.15 -24.18 -1.03
N THR A 281 -13.45 -23.86 -1.02
CA THR A 281 -14.27 -23.69 -2.21
C THR A 281 -14.51 -22.24 -2.58
N MET A 282 -14.26 -21.30 -1.67
CA MET A 282 -14.66 -19.89 -1.77
C MET A 282 -16.17 -19.68 -1.87
N GLU A 283 -16.98 -20.70 -1.56
CA GLU A 283 -18.44 -20.63 -1.57
C GLU A 283 -18.96 -19.89 -0.33
N SER A 284 -20.05 -19.18 -0.52
CA SER A 284 -20.84 -18.58 0.54
C SER A 284 -21.41 -19.65 1.48
N LYS A 285 -21.24 -19.48 2.79
CA LYS A 285 -21.93 -20.30 3.80
C LYS A 285 -23.41 -19.92 4.01
N LYS A 286 -23.87 -18.85 3.33
CA LYS A 286 -25.23 -18.32 3.48
C LYS A 286 -26.11 -18.55 2.26
N VAL A 287 -25.51 -18.49 1.06
CA VAL A 287 -26.24 -18.57 -0.20
C VAL A 287 -25.57 -19.65 -1.07
N PRO A 288 -26.19 -20.81 -1.24
CA PRO A 288 -25.66 -21.86 -2.11
C PRO A 288 -25.41 -21.37 -3.55
N GLY A 289 -24.32 -21.83 -4.15
CA GLY A 289 -23.95 -21.45 -5.51
C GLY A 289 -23.36 -20.05 -5.68
N LEU A 290 -23.22 -19.25 -4.60
CA LEU A 290 -22.51 -17.98 -4.63
C LEU A 290 -21.08 -18.17 -4.15
N TYR A 291 -20.12 -17.69 -4.94
CA TYR A 291 -18.67 -17.75 -4.65
C TYR A 291 -18.07 -16.37 -4.64
N PHE A 292 -16.94 -16.21 -3.96
CA PHE A 292 -16.20 -14.95 -3.88
C PHE A 292 -14.75 -15.14 -4.28
N ALA A 293 -14.18 -14.15 -4.97
CA ALA A 293 -12.77 -14.18 -5.34
C ALA A 293 -12.13 -12.78 -5.36
N GLY A 294 -10.87 -12.71 -4.96
CA GLY A 294 -10.08 -11.49 -5.01
C GLY A 294 -10.38 -10.49 -3.90
N GLU A 295 -10.11 -9.23 -4.17
CA GLU A 295 -10.10 -8.13 -3.20
C GLU A 295 -11.48 -7.78 -2.60
N ILE A 296 -12.56 -8.35 -3.09
CA ILE A 296 -13.88 -8.21 -2.47
C ILE A 296 -13.96 -8.89 -1.08
N ILE A 297 -13.06 -9.85 -0.83
CA ILE A 297 -12.95 -10.59 0.43
C ILE A 297 -12.17 -9.74 1.43
N ASP A 298 -12.57 -9.74 2.72
CA ASP A 298 -11.85 -9.08 3.81
C ASP A 298 -10.50 -9.77 4.09
N CYS A 299 -9.59 -9.66 3.12
CA CYS A 299 -8.25 -10.23 3.17
C CYS A 299 -7.29 -9.39 2.32
N ASP A 300 -6.40 -8.68 2.97
CA ASP A 300 -5.36 -7.88 2.33
C ASP A 300 -3.95 -8.21 2.86
N ALA A 301 -2.94 -7.87 2.08
CA ALA A 301 -1.54 -8.10 2.39
C ALA A 301 -0.66 -6.92 1.94
N TYR A 302 0.60 -6.92 2.35
CA TYR A 302 1.57 -5.90 1.97
C TYR A 302 1.85 -5.82 0.47
N THR A 303 2.57 -4.78 0.06
CA THR A 303 3.14 -4.65 -1.28
C THR A 303 4.08 -5.82 -1.61
N GLY A 304 4.24 -6.14 -2.90
CA GLY A 304 5.13 -7.23 -3.33
C GLY A 304 4.44 -8.34 -4.12
N GLY A 305 3.18 -8.13 -4.56
CA GLY A 305 2.42 -9.08 -5.37
C GLY A 305 1.54 -10.05 -4.56
N PHE A 306 1.54 -9.96 -3.23
CA PHE A 306 0.74 -10.85 -2.37
C PHE A 306 -0.76 -10.71 -2.62
N ASN A 307 -1.26 -9.50 -2.85
CA ASN A 307 -2.68 -9.26 -3.11
C ASN A 307 -3.13 -9.87 -4.44
N LEU A 308 -2.28 -9.80 -5.47
CA LEU A 308 -2.51 -10.51 -6.74
C LEU A 308 -2.48 -12.03 -6.52
N GLN A 309 -1.56 -12.54 -5.70
CA GLN A 309 -1.51 -13.97 -5.40
C GLN A 309 -2.78 -14.44 -4.66
N ILE A 310 -3.33 -13.65 -3.75
CA ILE A 310 -4.62 -13.92 -3.08
C ILE A 310 -5.73 -13.96 -4.14
N ALA A 311 -5.77 -13.00 -5.05
CA ALA A 311 -6.78 -12.95 -6.11
C ALA A 311 -6.70 -14.16 -7.04
N TRP A 312 -5.49 -14.56 -7.46
CA TRP A 312 -5.29 -15.78 -8.28
C TRP A 312 -5.72 -17.04 -7.53
N ALA A 313 -5.31 -17.20 -6.27
CA ALA A 313 -5.60 -18.38 -5.49
C ALA A 313 -7.10 -18.56 -5.24
N THR A 314 -7.78 -17.49 -4.81
CA THR A 314 -9.22 -17.49 -4.56
C THR A 314 -10.02 -17.65 -5.84
N GLY A 315 -9.58 -17.02 -6.95
CA GLY A 315 -10.20 -17.18 -8.26
C GLY A 315 -10.15 -18.62 -8.78
N VAL A 316 -8.99 -19.28 -8.64
CA VAL A 316 -8.82 -20.69 -9.02
C VAL A 316 -9.67 -21.61 -8.13
N ALA A 317 -9.69 -21.36 -6.83
CA ALA A 317 -10.50 -22.17 -5.89
C ALA A 317 -11.99 -22.04 -6.19
N ALA A 318 -12.50 -20.82 -6.34
CA ALA A 318 -13.87 -20.55 -6.70
C ALA A 318 -14.26 -21.17 -8.06
N GLY A 319 -13.40 -20.99 -9.08
CA GLY A 319 -13.63 -21.51 -10.41
C GLY A 319 -13.72 -23.05 -10.45
N LYS A 320 -12.81 -23.74 -9.76
CA LYS A 320 -12.85 -25.22 -9.65
C LYS A 320 -14.12 -25.70 -8.94
N ALA A 321 -14.41 -25.13 -7.77
CA ALA A 321 -15.59 -25.54 -7.00
C ALA A 321 -16.91 -25.22 -7.73
N ALA A 322 -16.98 -24.09 -8.41
CA ALA A 322 -18.15 -23.75 -9.23
C ALA A 322 -18.33 -24.67 -10.45
N ALA A 323 -17.26 -25.29 -10.96
CA ALA A 323 -17.33 -26.26 -12.06
C ALA A 323 -17.64 -27.69 -11.64
N GLU A 324 -17.48 -28.02 -10.36
CA GLU A 324 -17.87 -29.31 -9.83
C GLU A 324 -19.40 -29.41 -9.70
N TYR A 325 -19.99 -30.57 -10.16
CA TYR A 325 -21.43 -30.79 -10.18
C TYR A 325 -21.92 -31.34 -8.84
#